data_837e185846b28c82d9a7bdc48c5a13d3
#
_entry.id   837e185846b28c82d9a7bdc48c5a13d3
#
_cell.length_a   1.000
_cell.length_b   1.000
_cell.length_c   1.000
_cell.angle_alpha   90.00
_cell.angle_beta   90.00
_cell.angle_gamma   90.00
#
_symmetry.space_group_name_H-M   'P 1'
#
loop_
_entity.id
_entity.type
_entity.pdbx_description
1 polymer ?
#
loop_
_entity_poly.entity_id
_entity_poly.type
_entity_poly.pdbx_seq_one_letter_code
_entity_poly.pdbx_strand_id
1 'polypeptide(L)'
;MSVLTLHIRPEGAQQYLARVFDGKLLVGVPTVHAQIHGAIEAYGSGGGIQGVSAFNIWYGGWSVGAIPLARMRTESTDLAKRLLVLSAVVR
;
A
#
# COMPACT_ATOMS: atom_id res chain seq x y z
N MET A 1 8.56 8.46 -14.94
CA MET A 1 7.47 7.90 -14.11
C MET A 1 8.02 6.72 -13.35
N SER A 2 7.71 6.67 -12.08
CA SER A 2 8.32 5.69 -11.18
C SER A 2 7.29 4.80 -10.53
N VAL A 3 7.66 3.53 -10.35
CA VAL A 3 6.89 2.60 -9.53
C VAL A 3 7.65 2.44 -8.21
N LEU A 4 7.00 2.84 -7.12
CA LEU A 4 7.56 2.70 -5.78
C LEU A 4 6.86 1.57 -5.04
N THR A 5 7.39 1.18 -3.90
CA THR A 5 6.79 0.13 -3.07
C THR A 5 6.03 0.77 -1.93
N LEU A 6 4.75 0.43 -1.80
CA LEU A 6 3.93 0.78 -0.64
C LEU A 6 3.84 -0.46 0.25
N HIS A 7 4.46 -0.41 1.40
CA HIS A 7 4.45 -1.52 2.34
C HIS A 7 3.53 -1.19 3.50
N ILE A 8 2.52 -2.04 3.72
CA ILE A 8 1.54 -1.89 4.78
C ILE A 8 1.76 -3.04 5.76
N ARG A 9 1.78 -2.74 7.05
CA ARG A 9 1.85 -3.78 8.05
C ARG A 9 0.99 -3.44 9.27
N PRO A 10 0.41 -4.44 9.94
CA PRO A 10 -0.36 -4.20 11.16
C PRO A 10 0.56 -3.80 12.31
N GLU A 11 0.17 -2.78 13.07
CA GLU A 11 0.88 -2.32 14.26
C GLU A 11 0.07 -2.55 15.54
N GLY A 12 -1.20 -2.88 15.40
CA GLY A 12 -2.11 -3.11 16.51
C GLY A 12 -3.53 -3.17 15.99
N ALA A 13 -4.51 -3.24 16.88
CA ALA A 13 -5.90 -3.25 16.49
C ALA A 13 -6.24 -1.93 15.77
N GLN A 14 -6.73 -2.02 14.54
CA GLN A 14 -7.12 -0.86 13.73
C GLN A 14 -5.98 0.15 13.53
N GLN A 15 -4.74 -0.36 13.48
CA GLN A 15 -3.56 0.47 13.21
C GLN A 15 -2.70 -0.22 12.18
N TYR A 16 -2.55 0.41 11.02
CA TYR A 16 -1.75 -0.09 9.90
C TYR A 16 -0.72 0.94 9.53
N LEU A 17 0.54 0.55 9.58
CA LEU A 17 1.66 1.42 9.22
C LEU A 17 1.91 1.32 7.73
N ALA A 18 1.88 2.45 7.04
CA ALA A 18 2.19 2.54 5.62
C ALA A 18 3.53 3.23 5.42
N ARG A 19 4.42 2.58 4.69
CA ARG A 19 5.74 3.12 4.35
C ARG A 19 5.96 3.01 2.85
N VAL A 20 6.66 3.98 2.28
CA VAL A 20 7.01 3.98 0.87
C VAL A 20 8.50 3.76 0.72
N PHE A 21 8.87 2.88 -0.20
CA PHE A 21 10.27 2.59 -0.49
C PHE A 21 10.55 2.79 -1.98
N ASP A 22 11.73 3.33 -2.27
CA ASP A 22 12.34 3.31 -3.59
C ASP A 22 13.49 2.31 -3.51
N GLY A 23 13.25 1.09 -3.97
CA GLY A 23 14.16 0.00 -3.70
C GLY A 23 14.25 -0.27 -2.20
N LYS A 24 15.43 -0.03 -1.61
CA LYS A 24 15.65 -0.20 -0.17
C LYS A 24 15.58 1.11 0.60
N LEU A 25 15.36 2.22 -0.09
CA LEU A 25 15.38 3.54 0.51
C LEU A 25 13.98 3.98 0.92
N LEU A 26 13.82 4.34 2.18
CA LEU A 26 12.55 4.87 2.69
C LEU A 26 12.33 6.28 2.11
N VAL A 27 11.16 6.50 1.52
CA VAL A 27 10.78 7.77 0.91
C VAL A 27 9.65 8.38 1.73
N GLY A 28 9.81 9.64 2.12
CA GLY A 28 8.79 10.36 2.87
C GLY A 28 8.65 9.89 4.31
N VAL A 29 7.54 10.23 4.94
CA VAL A 29 7.26 9.93 6.34
C VAL A 29 6.23 8.81 6.42
N PRO A 30 6.47 7.77 7.23
CA PRO A 30 5.45 6.73 7.44
C PRO A 30 4.16 7.31 8.00
N THR A 31 3.04 6.72 7.59
CA THR A 31 1.72 7.14 8.04
C THR A 31 0.98 5.97 8.65
N VAL A 32 0.02 6.27 9.54
CA VAL A 32 -0.79 5.25 10.21
C VAL A 32 -2.24 5.42 9.77
N HIS A 33 -2.88 4.30 9.47
CA HIS A 33 -4.28 4.27 9.01
C HIS A 33 -5.07 3.26 9.81
N ALA A 34 -6.37 3.51 9.94
CA ALA A 34 -7.25 2.61 10.68
C ALA A 34 -7.60 1.35 9.88
N GLN A 35 -7.47 1.39 8.55
CA GLN A 35 -7.85 0.30 7.67
C GLN A 35 -6.87 0.19 6.50
N ILE A 36 -6.70 -1.03 5.98
CA ILE A 36 -5.81 -1.27 4.85
C ILE A 36 -6.28 -0.51 3.62
N HIS A 37 -7.58 -0.57 3.31
CA HIS A 37 -8.10 0.13 2.13
C HIS A 37 -7.95 1.65 2.25
N GLY A 38 -8.02 2.19 3.45
CA GLY A 38 -7.77 3.60 3.70
C GLY A 38 -6.34 4.00 3.37
N ALA A 39 -5.37 3.16 3.72
CA ALA A 39 -3.99 3.39 3.35
C ALA A 39 -3.79 3.36 1.83
N ILE A 40 -4.36 2.38 1.14
CA ILE A 40 -4.27 2.26 -0.31
C ILE A 40 -4.88 3.49 -0.99
N GLU A 41 -6.06 3.89 -0.56
CA GLU A 41 -6.76 5.05 -1.13
C GLU A 41 -5.97 6.34 -0.93
N ALA A 42 -5.42 6.53 0.26
CA ALA A 42 -4.62 7.72 0.56
C ALA A 42 -3.42 7.86 -0.36
N TYR A 43 -2.72 6.75 -0.64
CA TYR A 43 -1.58 6.76 -1.54
C TYR A 43 -1.97 6.75 -3.02
N GLY A 44 -3.23 6.53 -3.32
CA GLY A 44 -3.76 6.65 -4.69
C GLY A 44 -3.67 8.05 -5.26
N SER A 45 -3.41 9.05 -4.42
CA SER A 45 -3.13 10.43 -4.86
C SER A 45 -1.63 10.72 -5.02
N GLY A 46 -0.80 9.68 -4.92
CA GLY A 46 0.65 9.82 -5.04
C GLY A 46 1.39 9.97 -3.71
N GLY A 47 0.66 10.10 -2.60
CA GLY A 47 1.27 10.21 -1.26
C GLY A 47 2.14 11.43 -1.06
N GLY A 48 1.94 12.48 -1.85
CA GLY A 48 2.79 13.67 -1.82
C GLY A 48 4.12 13.50 -2.53
N ILE A 49 4.34 12.38 -3.20
CA ILE A 49 5.59 12.07 -3.90
C ILE A 49 5.41 12.38 -5.37
N GLN A 50 6.30 13.20 -5.93
CA GLN A 50 6.22 13.58 -7.33
C GLN A 50 6.75 12.48 -8.24
N GLY A 51 6.12 12.36 -9.42
CA GLY A 51 6.60 11.46 -10.47
C GLY A 51 6.23 10.00 -10.27
N VAL A 52 5.49 9.65 -9.22
CA VAL A 52 5.04 8.27 -9.02
C VAL A 52 3.83 7.98 -9.92
N SER A 53 3.84 6.86 -10.61
CA SER A 53 2.74 6.44 -11.49
C SER A 53 1.97 5.25 -10.93
N ALA A 54 2.61 4.45 -10.10
CA ALA A 54 2.01 3.25 -9.53
C ALA A 54 2.76 2.87 -8.26
N PHE A 55 2.12 2.08 -7.41
CA PHE A 55 2.77 1.47 -6.26
C PHE A 55 2.70 -0.05 -6.36
N ASN A 56 3.81 -0.70 -6.04
CA ASN A 56 3.83 -2.13 -5.79
C ASN A 56 3.38 -2.31 -4.34
N ILE A 57 2.17 -2.82 -4.14
CA ILE A 57 1.53 -2.82 -2.83
C ILE A 57 1.80 -4.14 -2.11
N TRP A 58 2.38 -4.04 -0.93
CA TRP A 58 2.70 -5.16 -0.06
C TRP A 58 1.95 -5.07 1.28
N TYR A 59 1.50 -6.20 1.76
CA TYR A 59 0.98 -6.36 3.11
C TYR A 59 1.75 -7.50 3.77
N GLY A 60 2.67 -7.16 4.68
CA GLY A 60 3.59 -8.15 5.19
C GLY A 60 4.45 -8.73 4.06
N GLY A 61 4.43 -10.03 3.89
CA GLY A 61 5.16 -10.72 2.83
C GLY A 61 4.38 -10.94 1.54
N TRP A 62 3.19 -10.34 1.39
CA TRP A 62 2.28 -10.60 0.26
C TRP A 62 2.07 -9.34 -0.57
N SER A 63 2.03 -9.52 -1.90
CA SER A 63 1.87 -8.39 -2.81
C SER A 63 0.76 -8.66 -3.83
N VAL A 64 0.04 -7.61 -4.20
CA VAL A 64 -0.90 -7.63 -5.33
C VAL A 64 -0.25 -7.11 -6.61
N GLY A 65 1.03 -6.82 -6.58
CA GLY A 65 1.77 -6.30 -7.73
C GLY A 65 1.70 -4.78 -7.84
N ALA A 66 2.14 -4.26 -8.97
CA ALA A 66 2.15 -2.83 -9.24
C ALA A 66 0.76 -2.38 -9.66
N ILE A 67 0.19 -1.42 -8.93
CA ILE A 67 -1.16 -0.92 -9.15
C ILE A 67 -1.08 0.56 -9.50
N PRO A 68 -1.66 0.98 -10.64
CA PRO A 68 -1.73 2.40 -10.98
C PRO A 68 -2.51 3.21 -9.96
N LEU A 69 -2.16 4.48 -9.80
CA LEU A 69 -2.78 5.35 -8.81
C LEU A 69 -4.31 5.42 -8.94
N ALA A 70 -4.80 5.50 -10.16
CA ALA A 70 -6.25 5.56 -10.41
C ALA A 70 -6.98 4.34 -9.84
N ARG A 71 -6.42 3.14 -10.01
CA ARG A 71 -7.00 1.92 -9.46
C ARG A 71 -6.92 1.88 -7.94
N MET A 72 -5.88 2.43 -7.35
CA MET A 72 -5.78 2.52 -5.90
C MET A 72 -6.92 3.36 -5.31
N ARG A 73 -7.32 4.43 -6.01
CA ARG A 73 -8.44 5.26 -5.57
C ARG A 73 -9.80 4.59 -5.75
N THR A 74 -9.99 3.85 -6.84
CA THR A 74 -11.30 3.29 -7.20
C THR A 74 -11.49 1.86 -6.72
N GLU A 75 -10.41 1.11 -6.49
CA GLU A 75 -10.45 -0.31 -6.15
C GLU A 75 -9.76 -0.61 -4.81
N SER A 76 -9.65 0.38 -3.93
CA SER A 76 -8.93 0.23 -2.66
C SER A 76 -9.48 -0.91 -1.81
N THR A 77 -10.80 -1.05 -1.73
CA THR A 77 -11.45 -2.10 -0.95
C THR A 77 -11.15 -3.50 -1.53
N ASP A 78 -11.22 -3.65 -2.85
CA ASP A 78 -10.93 -4.92 -3.50
C ASP A 78 -9.45 -5.30 -3.35
N LEU A 79 -8.56 -4.33 -3.47
CA LEU A 79 -7.12 -4.56 -3.28
C LEU A 79 -6.82 -4.99 -1.85
N ALA A 80 -7.44 -4.34 -0.87
CA ALA A 80 -7.29 -4.71 0.53
C ALA A 80 -7.78 -6.14 0.78
N LYS A 81 -8.92 -6.52 0.21
CA LYS A 81 -9.44 -7.88 0.33
C LYS A 81 -8.49 -8.91 -0.27
N ARG A 82 -7.88 -8.61 -1.42
CA ARG A 82 -6.90 -9.50 -2.04
C ARG A 82 -5.70 -9.73 -1.12
N LEU A 83 -5.18 -8.68 -0.52
CA LEU A 83 -4.06 -8.79 0.41
C LEU A 83 -4.42 -9.64 1.61
N LEU A 84 -5.60 -9.44 2.19
CA LEU A 84 -6.06 -10.22 3.33
C LEU A 84 -6.25 -11.70 2.97
N VAL A 85 -6.81 -11.98 1.80
CA VAL A 85 -6.99 -13.35 1.33
C VAL A 85 -5.63 -14.03 1.13
N LEU A 86 -4.68 -13.35 0.48
CA LEU A 86 -3.33 -13.89 0.28
C LEU A 86 -2.66 -14.22 1.61
N SER A 87 -2.76 -13.31 2.58
CA SER A 87 -2.14 -13.52 3.88
C SER A 87 -2.80 -14.64 4.68
N ALA A 88 -4.08 -14.92 4.44
CA ALA A 88 -4.83 -15.96 5.15
C ALA A 88 -4.64 -17.35 4.55
N VAL A 89 -4.46 -17.44 3.23
CA VAL A 89 -4.46 -18.73 2.51
C VAL A 89 -3.20 -19.56 2.74
N VAL A 90 -2.09 -18.93 3.12
CA VAL A 90 -0.78 -19.60 3.21
C VAL A 90 -0.34 -19.82 4.66
N ARG A 91 -1.24 -19.89 5.55
CA ARG A 91 -0.93 -20.21 6.95
C ARG A 91 -0.88 -21.71 7.18
#